data_d95b4679d00c7c44d3ff9781a5ccece3
#
_entry.id   d95b4679d00c7c44d3ff9781a5ccece3
#
_cell.length_a   1.000
_cell.length_b   1.000
_cell.length_c   1.000
_cell.angle_alpha   90.00
_cell.angle_beta   90.00
_cell.angle_gamma   90.00
#
_symmetry.space_group_name_H-M   'P 1'
#
loop_
_entity.id
_entity.type
_entity.pdbx_description
1 polymer ?
#
loop_
_entity_poly.entity_id
_entity_poly.type
_entity_poly.pdbx_seq_one_letter_code
_entity_poly.pdbx_strand_id
1 'polypeptide(L)'
;MNDVFGYIDGHRQQFIERLQELCRQPSIAAQNIGIQETARMVAGLMEHIGVKTELYATDGAPVVYGVVGSGPRTLLIYNHYDVQPPEPLGEWHSPPFAAEVRDGKLYARGVADNKGNLVARLSAVEAWLQTRGALPLTVKFV
;
A
#
# COMPACT_ATOMS: atom_id res chain seq x y z
N MET A 1 -13.95 16.98 -8.79
CA MET A 1 -13.61 15.54 -8.89
C MET A 1 -12.84 15.19 -10.14
N ASN A 2 -13.14 15.82 -11.32
CA ASN A 2 -12.41 15.55 -12.58
C ASN A 2 -10.90 15.80 -12.47
N ASP A 3 -10.48 16.80 -11.70
CA ASP A 3 -9.08 17.11 -11.40
C ASP A 3 -8.37 15.99 -10.61
N VAL A 4 -9.05 15.40 -9.61
CA VAL A 4 -8.52 14.26 -8.84
C VAL A 4 -8.36 13.03 -9.74
N PHE A 5 -9.37 12.73 -10.56
CA PHE A 5 -9.27 11.63 -11.54
C PHE A 5 -8.20 11.88 -12.60
N GLY A 6 -8.09 13.13 -13.08
CA GLY A 6 -7.03 13.51 -14.01
C GLY A 6 -5.61 13.34 -13.43
N TYR A 7 -5.43 13.65 -12.14
CA TYR A 7 -4.19 13.35 -11.43
C TYR A 7 -3.89 11.85 -11.40
N ILE A 8 -4.88 11.04 -11.02
CA ILE A 8 -4.73 9.57 -10.96
C ILE A 8 -4.36 9.01 -12.35
N ASP A 9 -5.05 9.46 -13.39
CA ASP A 9 -4.77 8.99 -14.75
C ASP A 9 -3.36 9.39 -15.23
N GLY A 10 -2.93 10.62 -14.91
CA GLY A 10 -1.59 11.11 -15.25
C GLY A 10 -0.45 10.44 -14.48
N HIS A 11 -0.72 9.86 -13.29
CA HIS A 11 0.26 9.20 -12.44
C HIS A 11 0.08 7.68 -12.36
N ARG A 12 -0.76 7.12 -13.24
CA ARG A 12 -1.10 5.69 -13.24
C ARG A 12 0.13 4.79 -13.23
N GLN A 13 1.12 5.08 -14.06
CA GLN A 13 2.34 4.29 -14.18
C GLN A 13 3.13 4.30 -12.86
N GLN A 14 3.26 5.44 -12.22
CA GLN A 14 3.94 5.60 -10.94
C GLN A 14 3.24 4.80 -9.83
N PHE A 15 1.91 4.78 -9.81
CA PHE A 15 1.15 3.99 -8.84
C PHE A 15 1.31 2.48 -9.06
N ILE A 16 1.38 2.05 -10.33
CA ILE A 16 1.66 0.64 -10.67
C ILE A 16 3.08 0.25 -10.23
N GLU A 17 4.08 1.09 -10.49
CA GLU A 17 5.47 0.85 -10.07
C GLU A 17 5.61 0.74 -8.56
N ARG A 18 4.96 1.64 -7.81
CA ARG A 18 4.89 1.61 -6.34
C ARG A 18 4.29 0.28 -5.84
N LEU A 19 3.22 -0.19 -6.47
CA LEU A 19 2.62 -1.48 -6.15
C LEU A 19 3.56 -2.64 -6.50
N GLN A 20 4.23 -2.58 -7.64
CA GLN A 20 5.22 -3.59 -8.03
C GLN A 20 6.36 -3.69 -7.02
N GLU A 21 6.92 -2.56 -6.59
CA GLU A 21 7.98 -2.51 -5.57
C GLU A 21 7.53 -3.15 -4.26
N LEU A 22 6.33 -2.79 -3.78
CA LEU A 22 5.79 -3.36 -2.55
C LEU A 22 5.52 -4.86 -2.69
N CYS A 23 5.08 -5.34 -3.87
CA CYS A 23 4.83 -6.76 -4.12
C CYS A 23 6.13 -7.57 -4.28
N ARG A 24 7.22 -6.96 -4.79
CA ARG A 24 8.53 -7.61 -4.88
C ARG A 24 9.16 -7.87 -3.51
N GLN A 25 8.81 -7.10 -2.50
CA GLN A 25 9.22 -7.36 -1.12
C GLN A 25 8.34 -8.48 -0.53
N PRO A 26 8.88 -9.68 -0.24
CA PRO A 26 8.14 -10.70 0.50
C PRO A 26 7.76 -10.21 1.92
N SER A 27 6.59 -10.62 2.39
CA SER A 27 6.12 -10.28 3.75
C SER A 27 5.27 -11.43 4.30
N ILE A 28 5.88 -12.63 4.42
CA ILE A 28 5.19 -13.85 4.77
C ILE A 28 5.15 -13.99 6.30
N ALA A 29 4.03 -13.60 6.92
CA ALA A 29 3.89 -13.59 8.38
C ALA A 29 4.09 -14.97 9.01
N ALA A 30 3.50 -16.02 8.42
CA ALA A 30 3.63 -17.40 8.91
C ALA A 30 5.07 -17.93 8.96
N GLN A 31 5.98 -17.33 8.18
CA GLN A 31 7.39 -17.69 8.09
C GLN A 31 8.32 -16.63 8.66
N ASN A 32 7.78 -15.53 9.15
CA ASN A 32 8.52 -14.35 9.62
C ASN A 32 9.53 -13.81 8.60
N ILE A 33 9.15 -13.81 7.31
CA ILE A 33 10.00 -13.35 6.21
C ILE A 33 9.58 -11.94 5.79
N GLY A 34 10.51 -10.98 5.82
CA GLY A 34 10.38 -9.63 5.24
C GLY A 34 9.33 -8.73 5.90
N ILE A 35 8.85 -9.07 7.07
CA ILE A 35 7.79 -8.33 7.79
C ILE A 35 8.27 -6.93 8.20
N GLN A 36 9.46 -6.84 8.80
CA GLN A 36 10.03 -5.57 9.27
C GLN A 36 10.39 -4.64 8.09
N GLU A 37 10.93 -5.20 7.02
CA GLU A 37 11.27 -4.49 5.80
C GLU A 37 10.01 -3.91 5.16
N THR A 38 8.96 -4.72 5.04
CA THR A 38 7.68 -4.28 4.46
C THR A 38 7.00 -3.22 5.32
N ALA A 39 7.03 -3.35 6.65
CA ALA A 39 6.50 -2.32 7.54
C ALA A 39 7.19 -0.96 7.32
N ARG A 40 8.53 -0.95 7.20
CA ARG A 40 9.30 0.27 6.88
C ARG A 40 8.96 0.83 5.49
N MET A 41 8.79 -0.05 4.49
CA MET A 41 8.37 0.39 3.15
C MET A 41 6.99 1.05 3.19
N VAL A 42 6.02 0.45 3.88
CA VAL A 42 4.67 1.02 4.01
C VAL A 42 4.71 2.37 4.74
N ALA A 43 5.48 2.48 5.82
CA ALA A 43 5.69 3.74 6.53
C ALA A 43 6.28 4.81 5.58
N GLY A 44 7.32 4.48 4.82
CA GLY A 44 7.92 5.39 3.84
C GLY A 44 6.95 5.83 2.74
N LEU A 45 6.08 4.93 2.26
CA LEU A 45 5.03 5.29 1.30
C LEU A 45 4.02 6.28 1.88
N MET A 46 3.64 6.10 3.14
CA MET A 46 2.75 7.03 3.86
C MET A 46 3.41 8.40 4.05
N GLU A 47 4.65 8.42 4.52
CA GLU A 47 5.42 9.66 4.74
C GLU A 47 5.63 10.44 3.45
N HIS A 48 5.91 9.75 2.34
CA HIS A 48 6.10 10.36 1.02
C HIS A 48 4.90 11.22 0.57
N ILE A 49 3.69 10.83 0.95
CA ILE A 49 2.45 11.56 0.60
C ILE A 49 1.99 12.52 1.72
N GLY A 50 2.84 12.76 2.74
CA GLY A 50 2.56 13.71 3.82
C GLY A 50 1.71 13.13 4.97
N VAL A 51 1.57 11.82 5.08
CA VAL A 51 0.94 11.17 6.24
C VAL A 51 1.94 11.16 7.41
N LYS A 52 1.53 11.65 8.57
CA LYS A 52 2.32 11.49 9.80
C LYS A 52 2.25 10.04 10.24
N THR A 53 3.39 9.36 10.27
CA THR A 53 3.47 7.90 10.41
C THR A 53 4.23 7.51 11.67
N GLU A 54 3.78 6.45 12.33
CA GLU A 54 4.42 5.84 13.50
C GLU A 54 4.41 4.32 13.35
N LEU A 55 5.52 3.68 13.75
CA LEU A 55 5.64 2.23 13.83
C LEU A 55 5.51 1.78 15.29
N TYR A 56 4.48 1.02 15.59
CA TYR A 56 4.27 0.45 16.92
C TYR A 56 4.76 -0.99 16.95
N ALA A 57 5.74 -1.26 17.79
CA ALA A 57 6.21 -2.62 18.05
C ALA A 57 5.12 -3.43 18.77
N THR A 58 4.99 -4.69 18.39
CA THR A 58 4.14 -5.68 19.04
C THR A 58 4.94 -6.96 19.28
N ASP A 59 4.35 -7.94 19.95
CA ASP A 59 4.97 -9.27 20.10
C ASP A 59 5.07 -10.03 18.76
N GLY A 60 4.45 -9.51 17.70
CA GLY A 60 4.48 -10.07 16.34
C GLY A 60 4.92 -9.03 15.30
N ALA A 61 4.12 -8.85 14.26
CA ALA A 61 4.36 -7.87 13.20
C ALA A 61 4.11 -6.44 13.72
N PRO A 62 4.96 -5.45 13.38
CA PRO A 62 4.72 -4.06 13.77
C PRO A 62 3.42 -3.52 13.17
N VAL A 63 2.74 -2.66 13.90
CA VAL A 63 1.62 -1.90 13.36
C VAL A 63 2.15 -0.60 12.73
N VAL A 64 1.80 -0.36 11.47
CA VAL A 64 2.08 0.89 10.78
C VAL A 64 0.86 1.79 10.93
N TYR A 65 0.98 2.84 11.74
CA TYR A 65 -0.09 3.79 11.97
C TYR A 65 0.20 5.12 11.27
N GLY A 66 -0.79 5.67 10.59
CA GLY A 66 -0.66 6.94 9.90
C GLY A 66 -1.86 7.86 10.11
N VAL A 67 -1.61 9.18 10.18
CA VAL A 67 -2.67 10.19 10.30
C VAL A 67 -2.42 11.32 9.31
N VAL A 68 -3.46 11.75 8.60
CA VAL A 68 -3.43 12.91 7.71
C VAL A 68 -4.77 13.63 7.70
N GLY A 69 -4.73 14.95 7.51
CA GLY A 69 -5.93 15.81 7.58
C GLY A 69 -6.34 16.16 9.00
N SER A 70 -7.30 17.07 9.14
CA SER A 70 -7.74 17.63 10.42
C SER A 70 -9.23 17.99 10.46
N GLY A 71 -10.04 17.37 9.61
CA GLY A 71 -11.49 17.61 9.56
C GLY A 71 -12.23 16.99 10.75
N PRO A 72 -13.50 17.40 10.95
CA PRO A 72 -14.29 17.02 12.14
C PRO A 72 -14.72 15.54 12.13
N ARG A 73 -14.66 14.87 11.00
CA ARG A 73 -14.96 13.43 10.88
C ARG A 73 -13.68 12.66 10.65
N THR A 74 -13.64 11.43 11.16
CA THR A 74 -12.51 10.52 10.97
C THR A 74 -12.92 9.33 10.12
N LEU A 75 -12.13 9.04 9.09
CA LEU A 75 -12.17 7.81 8.33
C LEU A 75 -11.01 6.93 8.78
N LEU A 76 -11.31 5.76 9.33
CA LEU A 76 -10.32 4.73 9.61
C LEU A 76 -10.22 3.78 8.41
N ILE A 77 -9.01 3.60 7.91
CA ILE A 77 -8.67 2.69 6.83
C ILE A 77 -7.80 1.58 7.40
N TYR A 78 -8.33 0.37 7.44
CA TYR A 78 -7.58 -0.83 7.80
C TYR A 78 -7.00 -1.48 6.55
N ASN A 79 -5.71 -1.84 6.63
CA ASN A 79 -5.00 -2.67 5.66
C ASN A 79 -4.05 -3.61 6.39
N HIS A 80 -3.70 -4.73 5.76
CA HIS A 80 -2.56 -5.53 6.18
C HIS A 80 -1.51 -5.58 5.07
N TYR A 81 -0.26 -5.71 5.44
CA TYR A 81 0.88 -5.72 4.52
C TYR A 81 1.55 -7.09 4.44
N ASP A 82 1.19 -8.02 5.31
CA ASP A 82 1.62 -9.40 5.22
C ASP A 82 0.87 -10.17 4.13
N VAL A 83 1.43 -11.30 3.76
CA VAL A 83 0.87 -12.19 2.73
C VAL A 83 0.94 -13.64 3.20
N GLN A 84 0.07 -14.47 2.64
CA GLN A 84 0.13 -15.91 2.80
C GLN A 84 1.36 -16.50 2.09
N PRO A 85 1.87 -17.66 2.54
CA PRO A 85 2.87 -18.42 1.81
C PRO A 85 2.48 -18.64 0.34
N PRO A 86 3.43 -18.60 -0.60
CA PRO A 86 3.12 -18.68 -2.03
C PRO A 86 2.93 -20.12 -2.55
N GLU A 87 3.07 -21.12 -1.72
CA GLU A 87 2.94 -22.53 -2.11
C GLU A 87 1.52 -22.86 -2.63
N PRO A 88 1.40 -23.81 -3.58
CA PRO A 88 2.46 -24.56 -4.24
C PRO A 88 3.14 -23.75 -5.38
N LEU A 89 4.48 -23.66 -5.33
CA LEU A 89 5.25 -22.82 -6.28
C LEU A 89 5.09 -23.25 -7.74
N GLY A 90 4.84 -24.54 -8.00
CA GLY A 90 4.70 -25.08 -9.35
C GLY A 90 3.44 -24.63 -10.09
N GLU A 91 2.47 -24.01 -9.41
CA GLU A 91 1.25 -23.49 -10.03
C GLU A 91 1.37 -22.03 -10.50
N TRP A 92 2.47 -21.36 -10.17
CA TRP A 92 2.70 -20.00 -10.61
C TRP A 92 3.28 -19.95 -12.03
N HIS A 93 2.67 -19.12 -12.90
CA HIS A 93 3.19 -18.85 -14.25
C HIS A 93 4.41 -17.94 -14.25
N SER A 94 4.65 -17.20 -13.17
CA SER A 94 5.83 -16.37 -12.92
C SER A 94 6.17 -16.42 -11.42
N PRO A 95 7.41 -16.13 -11.00
CA PRO A 95 7.75 -16.13 -9.58
C PRO A 95 6.78 -15.29 -8.76
N PRO A 96 6.30 -15.78 -7.59
CA PRO A 96 5.24 -15.14 -6.81
C PRO A 96 5.49 -13.68 -6.43
N PHE A 97 6.74 -13.28 -6.31
CA PHE A 97 7.17 -11.92 -5.95
C PHE A 97 7.82 -11.16 -7.13
N ALA A 98 7.65 -11.63 -8.38
CA ALA A 98 8.17 -10.92 -9.55
C ALA A 98 7.39 -9.62 -9.86
N ALA A 99 6.14 -9.54 -9.41
CA ALA A 99 5.23 -8.45 -9.72
C ALA A 99 5.14 -8.15 -11.22
N GLU A 100 4.92 -9.21 -12.00
CA GLU A 100 4.92 -9.15 -13.46
C GLU A 100 3.61 -8.57 -13.99
N VAL A 101 3.73 -7.69 -14.99
CA VAL A 101 2.57 -7.18 -15.73
C VAL A 101 2.43 -7.96 -17.03
N ARG A 102 1.29 -8.63 -17.21
CA ARG A 102 0.92 -9.36 -18.43
C ARG A 102 -0.51 -9.00 -18.83
N ASP A 103 -0.76 -8.71 -20.09
CA ASP A 103 -2.09 -8.44 -20.63
C ASP A 103 -2.87 -7.36 -19.81
N GLY A 104 -2.18 -6.32 -19.36
CA GLY A 104 -2.76 -5.24 -18.57
C GLY A 104 -3.13 -5.61 -17.13
N LYS A 105 -2.66 -6.75 -16.61
CA LYS A 105 -2.87 -7.22 -15.23
C LYS A 105 -1.54 -7.43 -14.51
N LEU A 106 -1.50 -7.11 -13.22
CA LEU A 106 -0.35 -7.33 -12.35
C LEU A 106 -0.52 -8.65 -11.59
N TYR A 107 0.48 -9.50 -11.65
CA TYR A 107 0.52 -10.82 -11.02
C TYR A 107 1.59 -10.88 -9.95
N ALA A 108 1.18 -11.07 -8.70
CA ALA A 108 2.07 -11.30 -7.55
C ALA A 108 1.31 -11.86 -6.36
N ARG A 109 2.00 -12.54 -5.43
CA ARG A 109 1.45 -12.83 -4.10
C ARG A 109 1.21 -11.49 -3.36
N GLY A 110 0.00 -11.31 -2.81
CA GLY A 110 -0.38 -10.11 -2.08
C GLY A 110 -0.88 -8.95 -2.95
N VAL A 111 -0.86 -9.06 -4.28
CA VAL A 111 -1.31 -7.97 -5.17
C VAL A 111 -2.78 -7.59 -4.97
N ALA A 112 -3.66 -8.56 -4.77
CA ALA A 112 -5.08 -8.33 -4.48
C ALA A 112 -5.36 -8.29 -2.97
N ASP A 113 -4.61 -9.04 -2.18
CA ASP A 113 -4.79 -9.23 -0.75
C ASP A 113 -3.46 -9.07 -0.01
N ASN A 114 -3.10 -7.88 0.48
CA ASN A 114 -3.89 -6.65 0.52
C ASN A 114 -3.10 -5.44 -0.02
N LYS A 115 -1.87 -5.62 -0.55
CA LYS A 115 -0.95 -4.56 -0.99
C LYS A 115 -1.56 -3.65 -2.06
N GLY A 116 -2.36 -4.21 -2.97
CA GLY A 116 -3.05 -3.43 -4.00
C GLY A 116 -4.07 -2.45 -3.40
N ASN A 117 -4.87 -2.92 -2.44
CA ASN A 117 -5.81 -2.07 -1.73
C ASN A 117 -5.11 -0.96 -0.94
N LEU A 118 -3.98 -1.30 -0.29
CA LEU A 118 -3.16 -0.34 0.46
C LEU A 118 -2.65 0.76 -0.48
N VAL A 119 -2.00 0.40 -1.58
CA VAL A 119 -1.47 1.38 -2.55
C VAL A 119 -2.59 2.20 -3.19
N ALA A 120 -3.72 1.58 -3.56
CA ALA A 120 -4.85 2.30 -4.14
C ALA A 120 -5.42 3.37 -3.18
N ARG A 121 -5.54 3.05 -1.89
CA ARG A 121 -6.02 3.98 -0.87
C ARG A 121 -5.03 5.12 -0.59
N LEU A 122 -3.73 4.83 -0.54
CA LEU A 122 -2.68 5.85 -0.43
C LEU A 122 -2.69 6.76 -1.66
N SER A 123 -2.79 6.20 -2.86
CA SER A 123 -2.85 6.97 -4.12
C SER A 123 -4.08 7.88 -4.19
N ALA A 124 -5.22 7.45 -3.66
CA ALA A 124 -6.42 8.27 -3.59
C ALA A 124 -6.23 9.48 -2.64
N VAL A 125 -5.61 9.26 -1.48
CA VAL A 125 -5.27 10.34 -0.53
C VAL A 125 -4.24 11.29 -1.15
N GLU A 126 -3.20 10.78 -1.80
CA GLU A 126 -2.20 11.57 -2.51
C GLU A 126 -2.85 12.45 -3.58
N ALA A 127 -3.67 11.86 -4.46
CA ALA A 127 -4.35 12.60 -5.52
C ALA A 127 -5.23 13.73 -4.97
N TRP A 128 -5.90 13.49 -3.86
CA TRP A 128 -6.70 14.53 -3.20
C TRP A 128 -5.82 15.66 -2.67
N LEU A 129 -4.75 15.32 -1.93
CA LEU A 129 -3.84 16.33 -1.35
C LEU A 129 -3.17 17.16 -2.43
N GLN A 130 -2.71 16.55 -3.52
CA GLN A 130 -2.04 17.23 -4.62
C GLN A 130 -2.97 18.16 -5.40
N THR A 131 -4.26 17.82 -5.49
CA THR A 131 -5.22 18.62 -6.27
C THR A 131 -6.04 19.59 -5.43
N ARG A 132 -6.25 19.32 -4.14
CA ARG A 132 -7.11 20.09 -3.23
C ARG A 132 -6.36 20.74 -2.08
N GLY A 133 -5.11 20.37 -1.85
CA GLY A 133 -4.25 20.89 -0.78
C GLY A 133 -4.58 20.37 0.61
N ALA A 134 -5.83 20.06 0.92
CA ALA A 134 -6.25 19.58 2.24
C ALA A 134 -7.39 18.56 2.15
N LEU A 135 -7.43 17.63 3.10
CA LEU A 135 -8.53 16.69 3.27
C LEU A 135 -9.67 17.32 4.09
N PRO A 136 -10.95 17.09 3.70
CA PRO A 136 -12.11 17.60 4.45
C PRO A 136 -12.41 16.80 5.72
N LEU A 137 -11.60 15.82 6.03
CA LEU A 137 -11.74 14.88 7.17
C LEU A 137 -10.36 14.43 7.63
N THR A 138 -10.29 13.83 8.81
CA THR A 138 -9.10 13.13 9.29
C THR A 138 -9.10 11.72 8.72
N VAL A 139 -8.01 11.30 8.06
CA VAL A 139 -7.79 9.91 7.64
C VAL A 139 -6.79 9.27 8.58
N LYS A 140 -7.12 8.09 9.08
CA LYS A 140 -6.24 7.22 9.87
C LYS A 140 -6.03 5.91 9.12
N PHE A 141 -4.78 5.52 8.95
CA PHE A 141 -4.38 4.21 8.44
C PHE A 141 -3.91 3.34 9.60
N VAL A 142 -4.28 2.05 9.56
CA VAL A 142 -3.83 1.02 10.50
C VAL A 142 -3.75 -0.34 9.82
#